data_7d03b1fa8c9b480632ca1efc7f9e0bc4
#
_entry.id   7d03b1fa8c9b480632ca1efc7f9e0bc4
#
_cell.length_a   1.000
_cell.length_b   1.000
_cell.length_c   1.000
_cell.angle_alpha   90.00
_cell.angle_beta   90.00
_cell.angle_gamma   90.00
#
_symmetry.space_group_name_H-M   'P 1'
#
loop_
_entity.id
_entity.type
_entity.pdbx_description
1 polymer ?
#
loop_
_entity_poly.entity_id
_entity_poly.type
_entity_poly.pdbx_seq_one_letter_code
_entity_poly.pdbx_strand_id
1 'polypeptide(L)'
;GNHDSVRLAEPQPALDERFREPFGENVPLHGNPSIVTVEGVDVLMYHGMSLNPLAESLPHVEIESPETAMVEMLRKRHLAPMYGDVRLAPEKEDHLVIDDVPDVLHTGHTHTVGAEKYRNVLTVNTGAWQAQTPYQKSMNIQPDVGYAAVLDLSTLELEMKQFAP
;
A
#
# COMPACT_ATOMS: atom_id res chain seq x y z
N GLY A 1 8.96 -2.73 0.99
CA GLY A 1 8.86 -1.31 0.67
C GLY A 1 10.21 -0.64 0.47
N ASN A 2 10.24 0.68 0.41
CA ASN A 2 11.48 1.44 0.13
C ASN A 2 12.50 1.48 1.27
N HIS A 3 12.14 1.01 2.45
CA HIS A 3 13.04 0.86 3.60
C HIS A 3 13.46 -0.58 3.86
N ASP A 4 12.95 -1.54 3.09
CA ASP A 4 13.33 -2.94 3.21
C ASP A 4 14.65 -3.24 2.47
N SER A 5 15.30 -4.35 2.85
CA SER A 5 16.53 -4.82 2.21
C SER A 5 16.25 -5.52 0.86
N VAL A 6 15.51 -4.83 -0.01
CA VAL A 6 15.16 -5.26 -1.37
C VAL A 6 15.48 -4.14 -2.38
N ARG A 7 15.38 -4.44 -3.68
CA ARG A 7 15.54 -3.40 -4.71
C ARG A 7 14.45 -2.32 -4.58
N LEU A 8 14.79 -1.07 -4.89
CA LEU A 8 13.82 0.04 -4.90
C LEU A 8 12.88 0.00 -6.11
N ALA A 9 13.31 -0.63 -7.20
CA ALA A 9 12.51 -0.76 -8.40
C ALA A 9 11.38 -1.78 -8.21
N GLU A 10 10.19 -1.47 -8.65
CA GLU A 10 9.00 -2.33 -8.59
C GLU A 10 8.85 -3.20 -9.86
N PRO A 11 8.28 -4.39 -9.74
CA PRO A 11 7.89 -5.07 -8.52
C PRO A 11 9.09 -5.43 -7.64
N GLN A 12 8.89 -5.44 -6.32
CA GLN A 12 9.94 -5.84 -5.38
C GLN A 12 9.83 -7.34 -5.07
N PRO A 13 10.94 -8.11 -5.09
CA PRO A 13 10.92 -9.50 -4.65
C PRO A 13 10.67 -9.59 -3.14
N ALA A 14 10.30 -10.77 -2.66
CA ALA A 14 10.31 -11.06 -1.23
C ALA A 14 11.70 -10.84 -0.63
N LEU A 15 11.76 -10.61 0.68
CA LEU A 15 13.02 -10.57 1.42
C LEU A 15 13.80 -11.87 1.18
N ASP A 16 15.12 -11.75 1.00
CA ASP A 16 16.02 -12.89 0.84
C ASP A 16 15.97 -13.79 2.09
N GLU A 17 16.05 -15.10 1.91
CA GLU A 17 15.99 -16.10 2.99
C GLU A 17 17.00 -15.85 4.12
N ARG A 18 18.15 -15.22 3.86
CA ARG A 18 19.12 -14.80 4.90
C ARG A 18 18.54 -13.83 5.94
N PHE A 19 17.42 -13.18 5.63
CA PHE A 19 16.71 -12.28 6.54
C PHE A 19 15.51 -12.95 7.23
N ARG A 20 15.28 -14.25 7.01
CA ARG A 20 14.12 -14.96 7.55
C ARG A 20 14.16 -15.21 9.05
N GLU A 21 15.37 -15.40 9.61
CA GLU A 21 15.53 -15.82 11.01
C GLU A 21 14.68 -15.04 12.03
N PRO A 22 14.55 -13.69 11.94
CA PRO A 22 13.75 -12.92 12.88
C PRO A 22 12.23 -13.17 12.80
N PHE A 23 11.73 -13.71 11.67
CA PHE A 23 10.30 -13.82 11.40
C PHE A 23 9.67 -15.15 11.79
N GLY A 24 10.46 -16.20 12.00
CA GLY A 24 9.96 -17.55 12.24
C GLY A 24 9.37 -18.22 10.98
N GLU A 25 9.19 -19.54 11.07
CA GLU A 25 8.75 -20.36 9.92
C GLU A 25 7.29 -20.13 9.51
N ASN A 26 6.45 -19.68 10.44
CA ASN A 26 5.01 -19.46 10.22
C ASN A 26 4.69 -18.08 9.62
N VAL A 27 5.69 -17.26 9.30
CA VAL A 27 5.51 -15.96 8.67
C VAL A 27 5.93 -16.05 7.20
N PRO A 28 5.00 -16.09 6.23
CA PRO A 28 5.37 -16.08 4.83
C PRO A 28 5.93 -14.71 4.43
N LEU A 29 7.02 -14.73 3.65
CA LEU A 29 7.61 -13.51 3.08
C LEU A 29 7.14 -13.38 1.63
N HIS A 30 6.44 -12.29 1.34
CA HIS A 30 5.91 -11.99 0.01
C HIS A 30 6.66 -10.83 -0.66
N GLY A 31 6.54 -10.74 -1.99
CA GLY A 31 6.98 -9.59 -2.75
C GLY A 31 5.99 -8.41 -2.66
N ASN A 32 6.28 -7.36 -3.38
CA ASN A 32 5.44 -6.17 -3.52
C ASN A 32 5.27 -5.85 -5.02
N PRO A 33 4.02 -5.88 -5.55
CA PRO A 33 2.77 -6.22 -4.87
C PRO A 33 2.62 -7.73 -4.60
N SER A 34 1.61 -8.10 -3.79
CA SER A 34 1.19 -9.48 -3.58
C SER A 34 -0.30 -9.57 -3.24
N ILE A 35 -0.92 -10.71 -3.57
CA ILE A 35 -2.30 -11.02 -3.20
C ILE A 35 -2.27 -12.13 -2.17
N VAL A 36 -3.09 -11.97 -1.13
CA VAL A 36 -3.32 -12.99 -0.08
C VAL A 36 -4.82 -13.19 0.05
N THR A 37 -5.26 -14.45 -0.04
CA THR A 37 -6.66 -14.81 0.20
C THR A 37 -6.83 -15.24 1.64
N VAL A 38 -7.72 -14.57 2.37
CA VAL A 38 -8.06 -14.89 3.77
C VAL A 38 -9.55 -15.15 3.86
N GLU A 39 -9.95 -16.38 4.20
CA GLU A 39 -11.36 -16.80 4.29
C GLU A 39 -12.19 -16.45 3.04
N GLY A 40 -11.57 -16.55 1.86
CA GLY A 40 -12.21 -16.25 0.58
C GLY A 40 -12.23 -14.76 0.18
N VAL A 41 -11.62 -13.88 0.97
CA VAL A 41 -11.45 -12.45 0.66
C VAL A 41 -10.06 -12.23 0.09
N ASP A 42 -9.97 -11.66 -1.10
CA ASP A 42 -8.71 -11.36 -1.79
C ASP A 42 -8.20 -9.96 -1.41
N VAL A 43 -7.06 -9.93 -0.72
CA VAL A 43 -6.39 -8.71 -0.30
C VAL A 43 -5.17 -8.47 -1.18
N LEU A 44 -5.23 -7.46 -2.03
CA LEU A 44 -4.08 -6.96 -2.79
C LEU A 44 -3.28 -6.01 -1.91
N MET A 45 -2.08 -6.43 -1.54
CA MET A 45 -1.14 -5.64 -0.75
C MET A 45 -0.13 -4.97 -1.68
N TYR A 46 -0.05 -3.66 -1.59
CA TYR A 46 0.90 -2.85 -2.34
C TYR A 46 1.56 -1.83 -1.42
N HIS A 47 2.88 -1.68 -1.46
CA HIS A 47 3.57 -0.72 -0.61
C HIS A 47 3.08 0.72 -0.80
N GLY A 48 2.81 1.15 -2.04
CA GLY A 48 2.24 2.47 -2.31
C GLY A 48 3.22 3.50 -2.86
N MET A 49 4.35 3.09 -3.47
CA MET A 49 5.35 4.01 -4.03
C MET A 49 4.77 5.01 -5.03
N SER A 50 3.70 4.67 -5.73
CA SER A 50 3.06 5.53 -6.74
C SER A 50 1.98 6.47 -6.19
N LEU A 51 1.63 6.40 -4.89
CA LEU A 51 0.58 7.25 -4.31
C LEU A 51 0.93 8.74 -4.40
N ASN A 52 2.13 9.13 -3.95
CA ASN A 52 2.58 10.53 -4.03
C ASN A 52 2.71 11.03 -5.47
N PRO A 53 3.38 10.32 -6.40
CA PRO A 53 3.38 10.67 -7.82
C PRO A 53 1.98 10.85 -8.43
N LEU A 54 1.00 10.01 -8.06
CA LEU A 54 -0.39 10.19 -8.52
C LEU A 54 -1.01 11.49 -8.00
N ALA A 55 -0.79 11.83 -6.73
CA ALA A 55 -1.28 13.07 -6.13
C ALA A 55 -0.61 14.31 -6.75
N GLU A 56 0.68 14.23 -7.09
CA GLU A 56 1.39 15.31 -7.78
C GLU A 56 0.91 15.53 -9.23
N SER A 57 0.46 14.47 -9.90
CA SER A 57 0.08 14.50 -11.33
C SER A 57 -1.40 14.73 -11.58
N LEU A 58 -2.27 14.40 -10.63
CA LEU A 58 -3.73 14.44 -10.79
C LEU A 58 -4.36 15.47 -9.84
N PRO A 59 -4.94 16.56 -10.35
CA PRO A 59 -5.45 17.66 -9.51
C PRO A 59 -6.59 17.30 -8.54
N HIS A 60 -7.21 16.14 -8.71
CA HIS A 60 -8.29 15.62 -7.87
C HIS A 60 -7.84 14.55 -6.89
N VAL A 61 -6.54 14.27 -6.84
CA VAL A 61 -5.93 13.32 -5.90
C VAL A 61 -5.19 14.12 -4.84
N GLU A 62 -5.46 13.83 -3.58
CA GLU A 62 -4.93 14.57 -2.44
C GLU A 62 -3.86 13.76 -1.71
N ILE A 63 -2.73 14.40 -1.37
CA ILE A 63 -1.60 13.75 -0.68
C ILE A 63 -2.02 13.26 0.72
N GLU A 64 -2.85 14.05 1.42
CA GLU A 64 -3.35 13.70 2.76
C GLU A 64 -4.49 12.67 2.73
N SER A 65 -5.05 12.37 1.56
CA SER A 65 -6.16 11.42 1.36
C SER A 65 -5.74 10.31 0.42
N PRO A 66 -4.92 9.33 0.88
CA PRO A 66 -4.31 8.31 0.03
C PRO A 66 -5.33 7.43 -0.70
N GLU A 67 -6.54 7.28 -0.17
CA GLU A 67 -7.64 6.55 -0.80
C GLU A 67 -8.03 7.14 -2.16
N THR A 68 -7.87 8.45 -2.37
CA THR A 68 -8.15 9.09 -3.66
C THR A 68 -7.22 8.59 -4.77
N ALA A 69 -5.93 8.42 -4.47
CA ALA A 69 -4.95 7.80 -5.36
C ALA A 69 -5.23 6.30 -5.59
N MET A 70 -5.61 5.57 -4.54
CA MET A 70 -5.94 4.14 -4.62
C MET A 70 -7.16 3.90 -5.53
N VAL A 71 -8.16 4.79 -5.49
CA VAL A 71 -9.31 4.74 -6.41
C VAL A 71 -8.84 4.92 -7.87
N GLU A 72 -7.88 5.81 -8.13
CA GLU A 72 -7.31 5.96 -9.48
C GLU A 72 -6.54 4.73 -9.96
N MET A 73 -5.81 4.05 -9.06
CA MET A 73 -5.19 2.76 -9.38
C MET A 73 -6.22 1.72 -9.81
N LEU A 74 -7.32 1.60 -9.06
CA LEU A 74 -8.42 0.69 -9.41
C LEU A 74 -9.12 1.07 -10.72
N ARG A 75 -9.35 2.36 -10.98
CA ARG A 75 -9.92 2.86 -12.24
C ARG A 75 -9.07 2.51 -13.44
N LYS A 76 -7.76 2.62 -13.30
CA LYS A 76 -6.79 2.35 -14.36
C LYS A 76 -6.36 0.89 -14.42
N ARG A 77 -6.77 0.08 -13.44
CA ARG A 77 -6.36 -1.33 -13.32
C ARG A 77 -4.84 -1.47 -13.29
N HIS A 78 -4.16 -0.55 -12.59
CA HIS A 78 -2.71 -0.53 -12.53
C HIS A 78 -2.22 0.18 -11.27
N LEU A 79 -1.27 -0.41 -10.54
CA LEU A 79 -0.74 0.12 -9.28
C LEU A 79 0.21 1.32 -9.47
N ALA A 80 0.85 1.46 -10.63
CA ALA A 80 1.68 2.61 -10.98
C ALA A 80 1.39 3.08 -12.42
N PRO A 81 0.20 3.68 -12.69
CA PRO A 81 -0.26 3.98 -14.04
C PRO A 81 0.37 5.23 -14.66
N MET A 82 1.63 5.50 -14.33
CA MET A 82 2.36 6.68 -14.80
C MET A 82 3.73 6.30 -15.32
N TYR A 83 4.22 7.03 -16.31
CA TYR A 83 5.52 6.79 -16.91
C TYR A 83 6.58 7.69 -16.30
N GLY A 84 7.65 7.08 -15.77
CA GLY A 84 8.85 7.79 -15.32
C GLY A 84 8.89 8.18 -13.85
N ASP A 85 7.75 8.16 -13.14
CA ASP A 85 7.67 8.63 -11.76
C ASP A 85 7.97 7.54 -10.72
N VAL A 86 7.83 6.28 -11.11
CA VAL A 86 8.19 5.11 -10.31
C VAL A 86 9.31 4.35 -10.99
N ARG A 87 10.29 3.90 -10.21
CA ARG A 87 11.38 3.05 -10.73
C ARG A 87 10.82 1.66 -11.01
N LEU A 88 10.83 1.25 -12.27
CA LEU A 88 10.38 -0.06 -12.70
C LEU A 88 11.58 -0.98 -12.97
N ALA A 89 11.49 -2.20 -12.48
CA ALA A 89 12.43 -3.25 -12.84
C ALA A 89 12.09 -3.82 -14.23
N PRO A 90 13.09 -4.19 -15.03
CA PRO A 90 12.87 -4.71 -16.37
C PRO A 90 12.41 -6.18 -16.33
N GLU A 91 11.17 -6.39 -15.88
CA GLU A 91 10.55 -7.73 -15.87
C GLU A 91 9.95 -8.07 -17.25
N LYS A 92 9.69 -9.35 -17.47
CA LYS A 92 9.08 -9.83 -18.74
C LYS A 92 7.60 -9.51 -18.83
N GLU A 93 6.95 -9.41 -17.69
CA GLU A 93 5.52 -9.11 -17.53
C GLU A 93 5.35 -7.92 -16.58
N ASP A 94 4.28 -7.17 -16.76
CA ASP A 94 3.97 -6.05 -15.90
C ASP A 94 3.16 -6.52 -14.67
N HIS A 95 3.85 -6.79 -13.59
CA HIS A 95 3.27 -7.25 -12.33
C HIS A 95 2.52 -6.16 -11.54
N LEU A 96 2.47 -4.92 -12.05
CA LEU A 96 1.69 -3.83 -11.44
C LEU A 96 0.29 -3.69 -12.04
N VAL A 97 -0.02 -4.45 -13.08
CA VAL A 97 -1.38 -4.57 -13.62
C VAL A 97 -2.27 -5.30 -12.59
N ILE A 98 -3.45 -4.79 -12.37
CA ILE A 98 -4.49 -5.43 -11.54
C ILE A 98 -5.36 -6.31 -12.45
N ASP A 99 -4.92 -7.52 -12.74
CA ASP A 99 -5.63 -8.45 -13.62
C ASP A 99 -6.92 -8.94 -12.99
N ASP A 100 -6.87 -9.40 -11.74
CA ASP A 100 -8.02 -9.78 -10.95
C ASP A 100 -8.42 -8.65 -10.01
N VAL A 101 -9.74 -8.39 -9.91
CA VAL A 101 -10.26 -7.36 -9.00
C VAL A 101 -10.22 -7.89 -7.57
N PRO A 102 -9.43 -7.30 -6.66
CA PRO A 102 -9.42 -7.73 -5.28
C PRO A 102 -10.70 -7.27 -4.55
N ASP A 103 -10.97 -7.86 -3.39
CA ASP A 103 -11.98 -7.35 -2.46
C ASP A 103 -11.44 -6.15 -1.66
N VAL A 104 -10.14 -6.19 -1.34
CA VAL A 104 -9.45 -5.14 -0.59
C VAL A 104 -8.15 -4.75 -1.30
N LEU A 105 -7.92 -3.46 -1.50
CA LEU A 105 -6.62 -2.88 -1.83
C LEU A 105 -6.04 -2.24 -0.57
N HIS A 106 -4.94 -2.80 -0.06
CA HIS A 106 -4.24 -2.29 1.12
C HIS A 106 -2.90 -1.67 0.72
N THR A 107 -2.66 -0.44 1.12
CA THR A 107 -1.40 0.28 0.87
C THR A 107 -0.80 0.85 2.15
N GLY A 108 0.41 1.37 2.07
CA GLY A 108 1.14 2.08 3.10
C GLY A 108 1.87 3.29 2.54
N HIS A 109 3.15 3.47 2.88
CA HIS A 109 4.11 4.43 2.33
C HIS A 109 3.87 5.91 2.68
N THR A 110 2.67 6.43 2.54
CA THR A 110 2.35 7.85 2.76
C THR A 110 2.34 8.25 4.22
N HIS A 111 2.22 7.29 5.14
CA HIS A 111 2.03 7.51 6.58
C HIS A 111 0.74 8.25 6.93
N THR A 112 -0.23 8.30 6.04
CA THR A 112 -1.55 8.89 6.24
C THR A 112 -2.62 7.81 6.25
N VAL A 113 -3.66 8.01 7.06
CA VAL A 113 -4.81 7.10 7.12
C VAL A 113 -5.83 7.50 6.07
N GLY A 114 -6.36 6.51 5.36
CA GLY A 114 -7.44 6.73 4.42
C GLY A 114 -8.15 5.43 4.07
N ALA A 115 -9.44 5.51 3.86
CA ALA A 115 -10.24 4.37 3.40
C ALA A 115 -11.44 4.83 2.61
N GLU A 116 -11.72 4.16 1.49
CA GLU A 116 -12.88 4.42 0.66
C GLU A 116 -13.36 3.12 0.02
N LYS A 117 -14.65 3.02 -0.24
CA LYS A 117 -15.22 1.92 -1.01
C LYS A 117 -15.47 2.39 -2.44
N TYR A 118 -14.65 1.92 -3.36
CA TYR A 118 -14.82 2.15 -4.79
C TYR A 118 -15.48 0.92 -5.44
N ARG A 119 -16.74 1.06 -5.88
CA ARG A 119 -17.57 -0.05 -6.35
C ARG A 119 -17.65 -1.14 -5.27
N ASN A 120 -17.09 -2.32 -5.53
CA ASN A 120 -17.08 -3.45 -4.58
C ASN A 120 -15.71 -3.63 -3.90
N VAL A 121 -14.72 -2.77 -4.16
CA VAL A 121 -13.39 -2.87 -3.59
C VAL A 121 -13.26 -1.88 -2.43
N LEU A 122 -12.82 -2.37 -1.28
CA LEU A 122 -12.43 -1.53 -0.14
C LEU A 122 -10.96 -1.12 -0.31
N THR A 123 -10.67 0.18 -0.30
CA THR A 123 -9.30 0.70 -0.22
C THR A 123 -8.96 1.07 1.21
N VAL A 124 -7.76 0.70 1.68
CA VAL A 124 -7.32 0.98 3.06
C VAL A 124 -5.84 1.36 3.09
N ASN A 125 -5.54 2.50 3.71
CA ASN A 125 -4.19 2.85 4.15
C ASN A 125 -4.23 3.11 5.67
N THR A 126 -3.36 2.45 6.42
CA THR A 126 -3.41 2.47 7.90
C THR A 126 -2.45 3.45 8.55
N GLY A 127 -1.83 4.34 7.76
CA GLY A 127 -0.84 5.28 8.28
C GLY A 127 0.46 4.59 8.69
N ALA A 128 1.01 4.96 9.84
CA ALA A 128 2.29 4.45 10.32
C ALA A 128 2.29 4.18 11.83
N TRP A 129 3.22 3.32 12.28
CA TRP A 129 3.54 3.16 13.70
C TRP A 129 4.80 3.94 14.11
N GLN A 130 5.36 4.71 13.18
CA GLN A 130 6.52 5.56 13.39
C GLN A 130 6.08 7.00 13.66
N ALA A 131 6.58 7.60 14.74
CA ALA A 131 6.41 9.02 15.00
C ALA A 131 7.04 9.89 13.89
N GLN A 132 6.58 11.14 13.77
CA GLN A 132 7.07 12.09 12.79
C GLN A 132 8.62 12.17 12.80
N THR A 133 9.23 11.89 11.65
CA THR A 133 10.67 11.96 11.47
C THR A 133 11.14 13.41 11.24
N PRO A 134 12.46 13.72 11.46
CA PRO A 134 13.00 15.03 11.12
C PRO A 134 12.81 15.40 9.64
N TYR A 135 12.89 14.43 8.74
CA TYR A 135 12.61 14.64 7.31
C TYR A 135 11.15 15.05 7.08
N GLN A 136 10.18 14.31 7.61
CA GLN A 136 8.77 14.64 7.50
C GLN A 136 8.47 16.02 8.09
N LYS A 137 9.10 16.36 9.23
CA LYS A 137 8.98 17.68 9.84
C LYS A 137 9.52 18.78 8.92
N SER A 138 10.64 18.56 8.24
CA SER A 138 11.22 19.54 7.30
C SER A 138 10.34 19.74 6.06
N MET A 139 9.57 18.72 5.67
CA MET A 139 8.62 18.74 4.55
C MET A 139 7.19 19.12 4.95
N ASN A 140 6.97 19.47 6.22
CA ASN A 140 5.65 19.74 6.81
C ASN A 140 4.64 18.59 6.63
N ILE A 141 5.12 17.35 6.63
CA ILE A 141 4.30 16.14 6.55
C ILE A 141 3.93 15.72 7.98
N GLN A 142 2.64 15.64 8.27
CA GLN A 142 2.13 15.15 9.54
C GLN A 142 1.63 13.72 9.36
N PRO A 143 2.30 12.70 9.95
CA PRO A 143 1.88 11.31 9.84
C PRO A 143 0.70 11.01 10.77
N ASP A 144 -0.17 10.10 10.35
CA ASP A 144 -1.17 9.47 11.20
C ASP A 144 -0.54 8.27 11.90
N VAL A 145 -0.36 8.37 13.22
CA VAL A 145 0.41 7.39 13.99
C VAL A 145 -0.50 6.51 14.83
N GLY A 146 -0.17 5.20 14.84
CA GLY A 146 -0.77 4.24 15.76
C GLY A 146 -2.18 3.79 15.39
N TYR A 147 -2.53 3.82 14.13
CA TYR A 147 -3.79 3.28 13.63
C TYR A 147 -3.65 1.81 13.20
N ALA A 148 -4.69 1.04 13.46
CA ALA A 148 -4.88 -0.30 12.89
C ALA A 148 -6.27 -0.43 12.31
N ALA A 149 -6.36 -1.12 11.16
CA ALA A 149 -7.62 -1.47 10.53
C ALA A 149 -8.12 -2.83 11.07
N VAL A 150 -9.37 -2.88 11.49
CA VAL A 150 -10.07 -4.12 11.83
C VAL A 150 -11.16 -4.31 10.79
N LEU A 151 -11.04 -5.37 10.00
CA LEU A 151 -11.95 -5.67 8.91
C LEU A 151 -12.78 -6.92 9.24
N ASP A 152 -14.10 -6.81 9.17
CA ASP A 152 -14.99 -7.96 9.14
C ASP A 152 -14.98 -8.56 7.72
N LEU A 153 -14.42 -9.77 7.58
CA LEU A 153 -14.28 -10.42 6.27
C LEU A 153 -15.60 -10.86 5.65
N SER A 154 -16.66 -10.98 6.44
CA SER A 154 -17.99 -11.38 5.93
C SER A 154 -18.78 -10.22 5.34
N THR A 155 -18.57 -9.00 5.84
CA THR A 155 -19.32 -7.79 5.45
C THR A 155 -18.45 -6.76 4.73
N LEU A 156 -17.13 -6.85 4.86
CA LEU A 156 -16.14 -5.85 4.48
C LEU A 156 -16.35 -4.51 5.21
N GLU A 157 -16.97 -4.56 6.40
CA GLU A 157 -17.04 -3.40 7.28
C GLU A 157 -15.70 -3.16 7.94
N LEU A 158 -15.24 -1.90 7.90
CA LEU A 158 -13.95 -1.46 8.40
C LEU A 158 -14.11 -0.61 9.66
N GLU A 159 -13.37 -0.95 10.70
CA GLU A 159 -13.18 -0.11 11.89
C GLU A 159 -11.71 0.31 11.98
N MET A 160 -11.45 1.63 12.00
CA MET A 160 -10.11 2.16 12.27
C MET A 160 -9.93 2.40 13.76
N LYS A 161 -8.97 1.72 14.39
CA LYS A 161 -8.65 1.85 15.81
C LYS A 161 -7.34 2.60 15.99
N GLN A 162 -7.37 3.69 16.76
CA GLN A 162 -6.18 4.42 17.15
C GLN A 162 -5.68 3.94 18.52
N PHE A 163 -4.43 3.51 18.59
CA PHE A 163 -3.76 2.98 19.78
C PHE A 163 -2.75 3.97 20.39
N ALA A 164 -2.29 4.92 19.60
CA ALA A 164 -1.40 5.99 20.03
C ALA A 164 -1.91 7.33 19.50
N PRO A 165 -1.89 8.41 20.32
CA PRO A 165 -2.28 9.74 19.87
C PRO A 165 -1.19 10.41 19.02
#